data_6d770cbceac02501f2fccc9b50ac53e3
#
_entry.id   6d770cbceac02501f2fccc9b50ac53e3
#
_cell.length_a   1.000
_cell.length_b   1.000
_cell.length_c   1.000
_cell.angle_alpha   90.00
_cell.angle_beta   90.00
_cell.angle_gamma   90.00
#
_symmetry.space_group_name_H-M   'P 1'
#
loop_
_entity.id
_entity.type
_entity.pdbx_description
1 polymer ?
#
loop_
_entity_poly.entity_id
_entity_poly.type
_entity_poly.pdbx_seq_one_letter_code
_entity_poly.pdbx_strand_id
1 'polypeptide(L)'
;MPPTHLWQKSFAVLVALSALAIDSAPANSEAAAAGPVSGLSLPRFVSLKADKVNLRGGPTREHAVTWVFTRAGLPVEITAESENWRRIRDSEGTEGWVYHSLLSSRRTVVVSPWSKNAETFALYQSGDSAARVTAQLQPGVLAAVKSCDKKWCRIFGEGFDGYIEQERLWGVYPNEAVE
;
A
#
# COMPACT_ATOMS: atom_id res chain seq x y z
N MET A 1 -50.56 -50.49 55.26
CA MET A 1 -50.78 -49.45 54.25
C MET A 1 -49.39 -49.15 53.59
N PRO A 2 -49.21 -49.44 52.33
CA PRO A 2 -47.90 -49.38 51.72
C PRO A 2 -47.53 -47.99 51.20
N PRO A 3 -46.22 -47.66 51.13
CA PRO A 3 -45.76 -46.39 50.57
C PRO A 3 -45.65 -46.43 49.08
N THR A 4 -46.04 -45.35 48.42
CA THR A 4 -46.01 -45.13 47.01
C THR A 4 -44.59 -44.69 46.56
N HIS A 5 -44.00 -45.47 45.63
CA HIS A 5 -42.72 -45.11 44.99
C HIS A 5 -42.95 -44.07 43.89
N LEU A 6 -42.36 -42.86 44.04
CA LEU A 6 -42.21 -41.88 42.96
C LEU A 6 -40.99 -42.25 42.11
N TRP A 7 -41.24 -42.55 40.85
CA TRP A 7 -40.21 -42.70 39.84
C TRP A 7 -39.79 -41.32 39.31
N GLN A 8 -38.55 -40.92 39.63
CA GLN A 8 -37.90 -39.77 38.98
C GLN A 8 -37.31 -40.20 37.63
N LYS A 9 -37.86 -39.68 36.53
CA LYS A 9 -37.30 -39.81 35.18
C LYS A 9 -36.26 -38.71 35.00
N SER A 10 -34.97 -39.07 35.03
CA SER A 10 -33.87 -38.18 34.65
C SER A 10 -33.85 -38.02 33.13
N PHE A 11 -34.16 -36.83 32.63
CA PHE A 11 -33.92 -36.45 31.25
C PHE A 11 -32.47 -36.00 31.15
N ALA A 12 -31.63 -36.80 30.48
CA ALA A 12 -30.29 -36.37 30.05
C ALA A 12 -30.41 -35.49 28.78
N VAL A 13 -30.16 -34.21 28.96
CA VAL A 13 -30.05 -33.27 27.83
C VAL A 13 -28.66 -33.41 27.24
N LEU A 14 -28.56 -34.01 26.06
CA LEU A 14 -27.35 -34.05 25.25
C LEU A 14 -27.19 -32.68 24.55
N VAL A 15 -26.27 -31.86 25.04
CA VAL A 15 -25.84 -30.63 24.37
C VAL A 15 -24.83 -31.02 23.33
N ALA A 16 -25.24 -31.03 22.06
CA ALA A 16 -24.33 -31.18 20.91
C ALA A 16 -23.62 -29.86 20.71
N LEU A 17 -22.31 -29.76 21.04
CA LEU A 17 -21.43 -28.68 20.64
C LEU A 17 -21.10 -28.84 19.16
N SER A 18 -21.77 -28.09 18.30
CA SER A 18 -21.36 -27.91 16.90
C SER A 18 -20.17 -26.95 16.86
N ALA A 19 -18.96 -27.47 16.67
CA ALA A 19 -17.77 -26.69 16.35
C ALA A 19 -17.93 -26.10 14.94
N LEU A 20 -18.17 -24.79 14.86
CA LEU A 20 -18.05 -24.02 13.62
C LEU A 20 -16.57 -23.98 13.24
N ALA A 21 -16.16 -24.79 12.26
CA ALA A 21 -14.87 -24.64 11.62
C ALA A 21 -14.89 -23.31 10.83
N ILE A 22 -14.11 -22.34 11.30
CA ILE A 22 -13.84 -21.11 10.53
C ILE A 22 -12.83 -21.51 9.45
N ASP A 23 -13.32 -21.76 8.24
CA ASP A 23 -12.49 -21.93 7.06
C ASP A 23 -11.82 -20.58 6.77
N SER A 24 -10.56 -20.44 7.19
CA SER A 24 -9.71 -19.31 6.82
C SER A 24 -9.30 -19.50 5.37
N ALA A 25 -10.05 -18.91 4.44
CA ALA A 25 -9.64 -18.84 3.05
C ALA A 25 -8.23 -18.19 2.96
N PRO A 26 -7.27 -18.80 2.25
CA PRO A 26 -5.97 -18.19 2.04
C PRO A 26 -6.17 -16.88 1.29
N ALA A 27 -5.61 -15.78 1.83
CA ALA A 27 -5.52 -14.52 1.10
C ALA A 27 -4.72 -14.80 -0.18
N ASN A 28 -5.41 -14.83 -1.32
CA ASN A 28 -4.76 -14.93 -2.62
C ASN A 28 -3.86 -13.69 -2.77
N SER A 29 -2.56 -13.89 -2.57
CA SER A 29 -1.55 -12.98 -3.09
C SER A 29 -1.66 -13.05 -4.61
N GLU A 30 -2.36 -12.08 -5.22
CA GLU A 30 -2.48 -11.96 -6.67
C GLU A 30 -1.07 -11.83 -7.24
N ALA A 31 -0.60 -12.89 -7.90
CA ALA A 31 0.73 -12.93 -8.46
C ALA A 31 0.87 -11.81 -9.49
N ALA A 32 1.93 -11.00 -9.35
CA ALA A 32 2.23 -9.92 -10.27
C ALA A 32 2.28 -10.44 -11.72
N ALA A 33 1.34 -10.00 -12.55
CA ALA A 33 1.28 -10.36 -13.96
C ALA A 33 2.17 -9.42 -14.78
N ALA A 34 2.73 -9.91 -15.89
CA ALA A 34 3.46 -9.04 -16.81
C ALA A 34 2.48 -8.12 -17.54
N GLY A 35 2.79 -6.83 -17.59
CA GLY A 35 2.01 -5.84 -18.33
C GLY A 35 2.03 -6.11 -19.83
N PRO A 36 0.88 -6.00 -20.51
CA PRO A 36 0.72 -6.40 -21.91
C PRO A 36 1.51 -5.55 -22.91
N VAL A 37 1.97 -4.37 -22.47
CA VAL A 37 2.69 -3.42 -23.34
C VAL A 37 4.16 -3.33 -22.98
N SER A 38 4.47 -3.18 -21.69
CA SER A 38 5.86 -2.97 -21.24
C SER A 38 6.59 -4.27 -20.90
N GLY A 39 5.87 -5.37 -20.66
CA GLY A 39 6.41 -6.62 -20.11
C GLY A 39 6.85 -6.51 -18.64
N LEU A 40 6.70 -5.35 -18.01
CA LEU A 40 7.04 -5.15 -16.61
C LEU A 40 5.90 -5.62 -15.71
N SER A 41 6.21 -6.02 -14.47
CA SER A 41 5.23 -6.48 -13.50
C SER A 41 4.11 -5.46 -13.26
N LEU A 42 2.89 -5.96 -13.10
CA LEU A 42 1.72 -5.22 -12.64
C LEU A 42 1.17 -5.88 -11.39
N PRO A 43 0.76 -5.13 -10.36
CA PRO A 43 0.97 -3.68 -10.25
C PRO A 43 2.45 -3.33 -10.00
N ARG A 44 2.82 -2.04 -10.19
CA ARG A 44 4.16 -1.53 -9.85
C ARG A 44 4.15 -0.05 -9.53
N PHE A 45 5.03 0.37 -8.64
CA PHE A 45 5.21 1.78 -8.31
C PHE A 45 6.16 2.49 -9.28
N VAL A 46 5.78 3.71 -9.64
CA VAL A 46 6.55 4.70 -10.41
C VAL A 46 6.32 6.07 -9.81
N SER A 47 6.96 7.12 -10.34
CA SER A 47 6.70 8.50 -9.92
C SER A 47 6.22 9.38 -11.07
N LEU A 48 5.48 10.44 -10.75
CA LEU A 48 5.13 11.48 -11.71
C LEU A 48 6.39 12.27 -12.10
N LYS A 49 6.61 12.49 -13.41
CA LYS A 49 7.80 13.15 -13.93
C LYS A 49 7.68 14.68 -13.93
N ALA A 50 6.46 15.20 -14.06
CA ALA A 50 6.20 16.63 -14.26
C ALA A 50 5.37 17.21 -13.10
N ASP A 51 5.47 18.51 -12.91
CA ASP A 51 4.68 19.26 -11.92
C ASP A 51 3.20 19.35 -12.29
N LYS A 52 2.85 19.16 -13.56
CA LYS A 52 1.47 19.12 -14.02
C LYS A 52 1.20 17.88 -14.83
N VAL A 53 0.37 16.98 -14.28
CA VAL A 53 -0.01 15.72 -14.91
C VAL A 53 -1.52 15.57 -14.90
N ASN A 54 -2.12 15.51 -16.09
CA ASN A 54 -3.55 15.27 -16.25
C ASN A 54 -3.86 13.78 -16.10
N LEU A 55 -4.77 13.46 -15.20
CA LEU A 55 -5.40 12.15 -15.06
C LEU A 55 -6.70 12.14 -15.86
N ARG A 56 -6.91 11.13 -16.69
CA ARG A 56 -8.08 11.02 -17.57
C ARG A 56 -8.94 9.82 -17.22
N GLY A 57 -10.21 9.88 -17.56
CA GLY A 57 -11.16 8.80 -17.33
C GLY A 57 -10.95 7.57 -18.23
N GLY A 58 -10.11 7.68 -19.28
CA GLY A 58 -9.81 6.57 -20.18
C GLY A 58 -8.50 6.77 -20.95
N PRO A 59 -8.04 5.73 -21.69
CA PRO A 59 -6.72 5.66 -22.29
C PRO A 59 -6.60 6.36 -23.66
N THR A 60 -7.19 7.53 -23.81
CA THR A 60 -7.02 8.39 -24.99
C THR A 60 -7.06 9.87 -24.62
N ARG A 61 -6.69 10.75 -25.54
CA ARG A 61 -6.71 12.21 -25.33
C ARG A 61 -8.11 12.79 -25.32
N GLU A 62 -9.07 12.10 -25.91
CA GLU A 62 -10.48 12.50 -26.02
C GLU A 62 -11.24 12.32 -24.69
N HIS A 63 -10.74 11.44 -23.82
CA HIS A 63 -11.33 11.27 -22.49
C HIS A 63 -11.14 12.51 -21.62
N ALA A 64 -12.17 12.86 -20.87
CA ALA A 64 -12.15 14.00 -19.97
C ALA A 64 -11.02 13.90 -18.93
N VAL A 65 -10.42 15.04 -18.59
CA VAL A 65 -9.51 15.16 -17.44
C VAL A 65 -10.36 15.14 -16.17
N THR A 66 -10.14 14.14 -15.33
CA THR A 66 -10.85 13.94 -14.06
C THR A 66 -10.11 14.53 -12.87
N TRP A 67 -8.78 14.62 -12.98
CA TRP A 67 -7.90 15.16 -11.94
C TRP A 67 -6.64 15.77 -12.55
N VAL A 68 -6.00 16.68 -11.82
CA VAL A 68 -4.71 17.26 -12.21
C VAL A 68 -3.76 17.20 -11.02
N PHE A 69 -2.72 16.41 -11.14
CA PHE A 69 -1.62 16.41 -10.19
C PHE A 69 -0.74 17.65 -10.42
N THR A 70 -0.34 18.31 -9.33
CA THR A 70 0.43 19.56 -9.36
C THR A 70 1.81 19.44 -8.69
N ARG A 71 2.30 18.21 -8.47
CA ARG A 71 3.58 17.97 -7.81
C ARG A 71 4.34 16.84 -8.50
N ALA A 72 5.54 17.14 -9.02
CA ALA A 72 6.44 16.12 -9.53
C ALA A 72 6.93 15.19 -8.41
N GLY A 73 7.30 13.98 -8.80
CA GLY A 73 7.85 12.98 -7.88
C GLY A 73 6.81 12.24 -7.05
N LEU A 74 5.52 12.57 -7.11
CA LEU A 74 4.50 11.80 -6.39
C LEU A 74 4.53 10.32 -6.81
N PRO A 75 4.61 9.37 -5.87
CA PRO A 75 4.52 7.95 -6.17
C PRO A 75 3.09 7.58 -6.56
N VAL A 76 2.98 6.84 -7.65
CA VAL A 76 1.71 6.28 -8.13
C VAL A 76 1.92 4.82 -8.51
N GLU A 77 0.90 4.02 -8.34
CA GLU A 77 0.91 2.61 -8.68
C GLU A 77 0.31 2.41 -10.08
N ILE A 78 1.04 1.82 -11.01
CA ILE A 78 0.48 1.41 -12.31
C ILE A 78 -0.26 0.09 -12.09
N THR A 79 -1.57 0.10 -12.38
CA THR A 79 -2.45 -1.06 -12.24
C THR A 79 -2.81 -1.72 -13.57
N ALA A 80 -2.74 -0.97 -14.70
CA ALA A 80 -3.01 -1.50 -16.04
C ALA A 80 -2.26 -0.69 -17.12
N GLU A 81 -2.16 -1.28 -18.30
CA GLU A 81 -1.54 -0.69 -19.47
C GLU A 81 -2.45 -0.81 -20.69
N SER A 82 -2.47 0.23 -21.53
CA SER A 82 -3.15 0.27 -22.81
C SER A 82 -2.33 1.15 -23.76
N GLU A 83 -1.69 0.58 -24.75
CA GLU A 83 -0.82 1.31 -25.69
C GLU A 83 0.17 2.26 -24.97
N ASN A 84 0.05 3.57 -25.19
CA ASN A 84 0.88 4.60 -24.57
C ASN A 84 0.33 5.08 -23.21
N TRP A 85 -0.72 4.47 -22.70
CA TRP A 85 -1.36 4.90 -21.46
C TRP A 85 -1.13 3.90 -20.34
N ARG A 86 -1.09 4.44 -19.12
CA ARG A 86 -1.00 3.67 -17.89
C ARG A 86 -2.14 4.05 -16.98
N ARG A 87 -2.91 3.07 -16.51
CA ARG A 87 -3.85 3.30 -15.43
C ARG A 87 -3.06 3.37 -14.15
N ILE A 88 -3.24 4.45 -13.42
CA ILE A 88 -2.54 4.67 -12.16
C ILE A 88 -3.53 4.79 -11.01
N ARG A 89 -3.04 4.53 -9.80
CA ARG A 89 -3.71 4.78 -8.53
C ARG A 89 -2.77 5.56 -7.62
N ASP A 90 -3.28 6.58 -6.94
CA ASP A 90 -2.55 7.33 -5.94
C ASP A 90 -2.78 6.79 -4.51
N SER A 91 -2.17 7.44 -3.51
CA SER A 91 -2.29 7.06 -2.09
C SER A 91 -3.68 7.29 -1.48
N GLU A 92 -4.53 8.04 -2.13
CA GLU A 92 -5.90 8.33 -1.70
C GLU A 92 -6.93 7.43 -2.42
N GLY A 93 -6.46 6.57 -3.34
CA GLY A 93 -7.30 5.69 -4.13
C GLY A 93 -7.85 6.32 -5.40
N THR A 94 -7.42 7.53 -5.77
CA THR A 94 -7.81 8.17 -7.04
C THR A 94 -7.22 7.40 -8.20
N GLU A 95 -8.04 6.97 -9.16
CA GLU A 95 -7.62 6.20 -10.31
C GLU A 95 -7.94 6.89 -11.64
N GLY A 96 -7.11 6.62 -12.63
CA GLY A 96 -7.31 7.07 -14.01
C GLY A 96 -6.11 6.82 -14.89
N TRP A 97 -6.12 7.39 -16.09
CA TRP A 97 -5.12 7.14 -17.12
C TRP A 97 -4.18 8.32 -17.31
N VAL A 98 -2.90 8.01 -17.37
CA VAL A 98 -1.80 8.97 -17.61
C VAL A 98 -0.97 8.49 -18.80
N TYR A 99 -0.50 9.42 -19.62
CA TYR A 99 0.38 9.10 -20.73
C TYR A 99 1.76 8.68 -20.21
N HIS A 100 2.31 7.56 -20.69
CA HIS A 100 3.49 6.91 -20.14
C HIS A 100 4.73 7.81 -20.00
N SER A 101 4.93 8.78 -20.92
CA SER A 101 6.09 9.66 -20.87
C SER A 101 6.07 10.68 -19.71
N LEU A 102 4.92 10.83 -19.04
CA LEU A 102 4.76 11.64 -17.83
C LEU A 102 5.11 10.86 -16.54
N LEU A 103 5.50 9.60 -16.68
CA LEU A 103 5.92 8.72 -15.60
C LEU A 103 7.43 8.49 -15.64
N SER A 104 8.01 8.23 -14.48
CA SER A 104 9.43 7.97 -14.27
C SER A 104 9.60 6.69 -13.43
N SER A 105 10.58 5.85 -13.78
CA SER A 105 10.96 4.68 -12.98
C SER A 105 11.64 5.05 -11.66
N ARG A 106 11.94 6.33 -11.40
CA ARG A 106 12.51 6.77 -10.13
C ARG A 106 11.58 6.40 -8.99
N ARG A 107 12.12 5.70 -8.00
CA ARG A 107 11.34 5.29 -6.82
C ARG A 107 11.28 6.42 -5.81
N THR A 108 10.08 6.81 -5.51
CA THR A 108 9.75 7.81 -4.49
C THR A 108 8.69 7.25 -3.56
N VAL A 109 8.55 7.86 -2.39
CA VAL A 109 7.58 7.47 -1.36
C VAL A 109 6.96 8.71 -0.73
N VAL A 110 5.75 8.53 -0.22
CA VAL A 110 5.10 9.50 0.67
C VAL A 110 4.99 8.87 2.05
N VAL A 111 5.42 9.60 3.07
CA VAL A 111 5.37 9.15 4.47
C VAL A 111 3.93 9.16 4.96
N SER A 112 3.41 8.01 5.36
CA SER A 112 2.11 7.79 6.00
C SER A 112 0.97 8.72 5.51
N PRO A 113 0.63 8.71 4.20
CA PRO A 113 -0.37 9.64 3.64
C PRO A 113 -1.77 9.42 4.21
N TRP A 114 -2.02 8.25 4.80
CA TRP A 114 -3.27 7.90 5.49
C TRP A 114 -3.38 8.49 6.90
N SER A 115 -2.27 8.95 7.50
CA SER A 115 -2.29 9.57 8.83
C SER A 115 -2.82 11.00 8.74
N LYS A 116 -3.93 11.27 9.43
CA LYS A 116 -4.57 12.59 9.48
C LYS A 116 -4.23 13.37 10.75
N ASN A 117 -3.50 12.72 11.67
CA ASN A 117 -3.09 13.32 12.94
C ASN A 117 -1.79 14.11 12.78
N ALA A 118 -1.55 15.05 13.69
CA ALA A 118 -0.29 15.81 13.74
C ALA A 118 0.88 15.03 14.34
N GLU A 119 0.88 13.68 14.19
CA GLU A 119 1.99 12.82 14.59
C GLU A 119 3.17 12.98 13.63
N THR A 120 4.37 12.69 14.12
CA THR A 120 5.58 12.64 13.30
C THR A 120 6.16 11.24 13.31
N PHE A 121 6.89 10.90 12.25
CA PHE A 121 7.54 9.62 12.08
C PHE A 121 9.05 9.79 12.16
N ALA A 122 9.68 9.03 13.06
CA ALA A 122 11.10 9.10 13.27
C ALA A 122 11.88 8.54 12.06
N LEU A 123 12.89 9.27 11.65
CA LEU A 123 13.91 8.83 10.69
C LEU A 123 15.18 8.46 11.48
N TYR A 124 15.66 7.26 11.28
CA TYR A 124 16.76 6.69 12.07
C TYR A 124 18.08 6.70 11.29
N GLN A 125 19.18 6.68 12.02
CA GLN A 125 20.53 6.60 11.44
C GLN A 125 20.80 5.25 10.74
N SER A 126 20.17 4.19 11.19
CA SER A 126 20.23 2.83 10.62
C SER A 126 18.86 2.16 10.68
N GLY A 127 18.70 1.00 10.02
CA GLY A 127 17.47 0.19 10.03
C GLY A 127 17.19 -0.51 11.36
N ASP A 128 17.18 0.25 12.45
CA ASP A 128 16.93 -0.21 13.80
C ASP A 128 16.21 0.88 14.59
N SER A 129 15.11 0.51 15.26
CA SER A 129 14.32 1.43 16.10
C SER A 129 15.05 1.89 17.38
N ALA A 130 16.11 1.20 17.79
CA ALA A 130 16.99 1.62 18.87
C ALA A 130 18.09 2.60 18.41
N ALA A 131 18.24 2.79 17.08
CA ALA A 131 19.22 3.70 16.53
C ALA A 131 18.86 5.17 16.82
N ARG A 132 19.85 6.03 16.73
CA ARG A 132 19.67 7.47 16.91
C ARG A 132 18.67 8.02 15.87
N VAL A 133 17.70 8.81 16.32
CA VAL A 133 16.79 9.58 15.47
C VAL A 133 17.56 10.74 14.85
N THR A 134 17.50 10.85 13.51
CA THR A 134 18.15 11.90 12.72
C THR A 134 17.21 13.01 12.29
N ALA A 135 15.93 12.69 12.12
CA ALA A 135 14.88 13.65 11.78
C ALA A 135 13.50 13.15 12.24
N GLN A 136 12.53 14.06 12.26
CA GLN A 136 11.11 13.76 12.44
C GLN A 136 10.37 14.22 11.18
N LEU A 137 9.66 13.31 10.51
CA LEU A 137 8.94 13.60 9.27
C LEU A 137 7.43 13.66 9.53
N GLN A 138 6.78 14.64 8.93
CA GLN A 138 5.33 14.74 8.96
C GLN A 138 4.68 13.79 7.94
N PRO A 139 3.41 13.39 8.15
CA PRO A 139 2.61 12.74 7.12
C PRO A 139 2.62 13.55 5.82
N GLY A 140 2.63 12.86 4.67
CA GLY A 140 2.64 13.52 3.35
C GLY A 140 4.00 14.02 2.87
N VAL A 141 5.07 13.86 3.65
CA VAL A 141 6.43 14.19 3.20
C VAL A 141 6.82 13.27 2.04
N LEU A 142 7.21 13.88 0.94
CA LEU A 142 7.71 13.19 -0.26
C LEU A 142 9.22 12.98 -0.14
N ALA A 143 9.69 11.77 -0.39
CA ALA A 143 11.10 11.40 -0.36
C ALA A 143 11.47 10.50 -1.54
N ALA A 144 12.76 10.47 -1.89
CA ALA A 144 13.32 9.49 -2.80
C ALA A 144 13.77 8.25 -2.02
N VAL A 145 13.59 7.06 -2.61
CA VAL A 145 14.07 5.80 -2.05
C VAL A 145 15.49 5.56 -2.52
N LYS A 146 16.38 5.24 -1.57
CA LYS A 146 17.75 4.80 -1.87
C LYS A 146 17.82 3.28 -1.89
N SER A 147 17.23 2.61 -0.89
CA SER A 147 17.14 1.16 -0.81
C SER A 147 16.07 0.74 0.20
N CYS A 148 15.55 -0.49 0.06
CA CYS A 148 14.70 -1.14 1.07
C CYS A 148 15.14 -2.58 1.28
N ASP A 149 15.15 -3.05 2.54
CA ASP A 149 15.55 -4.40 2.94
C ASP A 149 14.38 -5.30 3.36
N LYS A 150 13.15 -4.96 2.93
CA LYS A 150 11.85 -5.59 3.28
C LYS A 150 11.23 -5.09 4.59
N LYS A 151 11.99 -4.49 5.48
CA LYS A 151 11.50 -3.96 6.76
C LYS A 151 11.76 -2.46 6.87
N TRP A 152 12.94 -2.04 6.48
CA TRP A 152 13.41 -0.67 6.53
C TRP A 152 13.69 -0.14 5.13
N CYS A 153 13.35 1.12 4.90
CA CYS A 153 13.76 1.84 3.71
C CYS A 153 14.68 2.99 4.08
N ARG A 154 15.83 3.12 3.39
CA ARG A 154 16.61 4.34 3.42
C ARG A 154 16.00 5.31 2.43
N ILE A 155 15.55 6.44 2.94
CA ILE A 155 14.93 7.51 2.17
C ILE A 155 15.70 8.81 2.36
N PHE A 156 15.60 9.69 1.37
CA PHE A 156 16.24 11.00 1.44
C PHE A 156 15.41 12.07 0.73
N GLY A 157 15.61 13.31 1.16
CA GLY A 157 14.98 14.50 0.59
C GLY A 157 15.78 15.74 0.96
N GLU A 158 15.18 16.92 0.78
CA GLU A 158 15.81 18.16 1.17
C GLU A 158 15.98 18.23 2.70
N GLY A 159 17.24 18.23 3.15
CA GLY A 159 17.59 18.37 4.56
C GLY A 159 17.51 17.09 5.40
N PHE A 160 17.22 15.92 4.81
CA PHE A 160 17.21 14.66 5.55
C PHE A 160 17.69 13.45 4.72
N ASP A 161 18.31 12.49 5.39
CA ASP A 161 18.67 11.15 4.90
C ASP A 161 18.66 10.19 6.09
N GLY A 162 18.00 9.03 5.97
CA GLY A 162 17.95 8.02 7.03
C GLY A 162 16.98 6.91 6.74
N TYR A 163 16.72 6.10 7.76
CA TYR A 163 15.93 4.89 7.68
C TYR A 163 14.57 5.07 8.35
N ILE A 164 13.54 4.54 7.72
CA ILE A 164 12.17 4.51 8.22
C ILE A 164 11.58 3.12 7.99
N GLU A 165 10.64 2.70 8.83
CA GLU A 165 9.92 1.45 8.64
C GLU A 165 9.12 1.47 7.33
N GLN A 166 9.26 0.40 6.54
CA GLN A 166 8.63 0.30 5.21
C GLN A 166 7.11 0.44 5.27
N GLU A 167 6.47 -0.05 6.34
CA GLU A 167 5.02 0.05 6.56
C GLU A 167 4.49 1.49 6.70
N ARG A 168 5.38 2.46 6.94
CA ARG A 168 5.06 3.88 7.02
C ARG A 168 5.06 4.57 5.65
N LEU A 169 5.25 3.84 4.57
CA LEU A 169 5.50 4.41 3.25
C LEU A 169 4.46 3.96 2.22
N TRP A 170 3.95 4.91 1.44
CA TRP A 170 3.30 4.68 0.17
C TRP A 170 4.32 4.85 -0.96
N GLY A 171 4.41 3.91 -1.89
CA GLY A 171 5.39 3.91 -2.98
C GLY A 171 6.32 2.71 -2.98
N VAL A 172 6.18 1.82 -1.97
CA VAL A 172 6.82 0.52 -1.87
C VAL A 172 5.81 -0.52 -1.39
N TYR A 173 5.97 -1.77 -1.82
CA TYR A 173 5.12 -2.87 -1.36
C TYR A 173 5.61 -3.42 -0.02
N PRO A 174 4.72 -4.01 0.79
CA PRO A 174 5.14 -4.76 1.97
C PRO A 174 6.16 -5.85 1.59
N ASN A 175 7.26 -5.92 2.33
CA ASN A 175 8.36 -6.85 2.12
C ASN A 175 9.07 -6.71 0.76
N GLU A 176 8.96 -5.60 0.08
CA GLU A 176 9.70 -5.31 -1.15
C GLU A 176 11.17 -4.98 -0.82
N ALA A 177 12.10 -5.56 -1.57
CA ALA A 177 13.49 -5.11 -1.61
C ALA A 177 13.66 -4.12 -2.78
N VAL A 178 14.33 -3.00 -2.52
CA VAL A 178 14.68 -1.98 -3.53
C VAL A 178 16.17 -1.72 -3.41
N GLU A 179 16.89 -1.85 -4.54
CA GLU A 179 18.33 -1.59 -4.67
C GLU A 179 18.60 -0.28 -5.43
#